data_6c56f9c2f492091c22a053421804e58b
#
_entry.id   6c56f9c2f492091c22a053421804e58b
#
_cell.length_a   1.000
_cell.length_b   1.000
_cell.length_c   1.000
_cell.angle_alpha   90.00
_cell.angle_beta   90.00
_cell.angle_gamma   90.00
#
_symmetry.space_group_name_H-M   'P 1'
#
loop_
_entity.id
_entity.type
_entity.pdbx_description
1 polymer ?
#
loop_
_entity_poly.entity_id
_entity_poly.type
_entity_poly.pdbx_seq_one_letter_code
_entity_poly.pdbx_strand_id
1 'polypeptide(L)'
;MRKYELSISADYVPEWGVVEAVRELFQNAIDEETRDSSNKMLFCYDESEKKLVIGNKHSELDIKTLSFGTTTKDKDENMIGNHGEGYKIATTVLLRKEKTVVFYNYCRKEIWRPRLVKSRRYGGVLVPTFFVETSAAWKNPPEHSLLIEVDGITPEEYEAVKKSNLYLQGDYQKIETMYGNILEEPEHKGRIFVGGLYICEEPRLDIGVDFKPCYVRLERDRSMVNSFDVRWYASKMIEDAQDAELLKKSIDSYSGQYILCECVPEDLKNEIAEDFINEYGVKAAPVTDQKDMEALKKRGYKPVIVSEAKKKVILDSTYFEDVKEENKKIKESQKSLSERFYIFVEKIETKLNEDEIIELYGFLDELSDEEEKKNEGANLL
;
A
#
# COMPACT_ATOMS: atom_id res chain seq x y z
N MET A 1 -6.40 35.19 -33.92
CA MET A 1 -6.84 34.06 -33.03
C MET A 1 -6.91 32.81 -33.89
N ARG A 2 -6.15 31.75 -33.46
CA ARG A 2 -6.18 30.40 -34.06
C ARG A 2 -7.02 29.49 -33.21
N LYS A 3 -7.69 28.51 -33.82
CA LYS A 3 -8.61 27.59 -33.13
C LYS A 3 -8.15 26.14 -33.31
N TYR A 4 -8.05 25.38 -32.20
CA TYR A 4 -7.62 23.96 -32.17
C TYR A 4 -8.63 23.15 -31.38
N GLU A 5 -9.39 22.29 -32.07
CA GLU A 5 -10.33 21.34 -31.43
C GLU A 5 -9.60 20.06 -31.02
N LEU A 6 -9.78 19.60 -29.77
CA LEU A 6 -9.29 18.30 -29.34
C LEU A 6 -10.25 17.19 -29.78
N SER A 7 -9.70 15.99 -29.95
CA SER A 7 -10.44 14.77 -30.32
C SER A 7 -10.97 14.00 -29.11
N ILE A 8 -11.34 14.70 -28.03
CA ILE A 8 -11.95 14.11 -26.83
C ILE A 8 -13.30 14.76 -26.55
N SER A 9 -14.25 13.98 -26.05
CA SER A 9 -15.53 14.47 -25.55
C SER A 9 -15.35 15.21 -24.23
N ALA A 10 -16.23 16.18 -23.95
CA ALA A 10 -16.33 16.80 -22.62
C ALA A 10 -16.61 15.77 -21.50
N ASP A 11 -17.23 14.64 -21.84
CA ASP A 11 -17.57 13.55 -20.89
C ASP A 11 -16.46 12.52 -20.73
N TYR A 12 -15.27 12.77 -21.28
CA TYR A 12 -14.11 11.88 -21.05
C TYR A 12 -13.72 11.89 -19.57
N VAL A 13 -13.42 10.70 -18.97
CA VAL A 13 -13.20 10.48 -17.53
C VAL A 13 -14.30 11.16 -16.68
N PRO A 14 -15.55 10.68 -16.75
CA PRO A 14 -16.69 11.35 -16.11
C PRO A 14 -16.59 11.42 -14.60
N GLU A 15 -15.87 10.48 -13.97
CA GLU A 15 -15.61 10.39 -12.54
C GLU A 15 -14.63 11.46 -12.01
N TRP A 16 -13.83 12.07 -12.89
CA TRP A 16 -12.87 13.07 -12.45
C TRP A 16 -13.53 14.39 -12.08
N GLY A 17 -13.09 14.94 -10.94
CA GLY A 17 -13.45 16.26 -10.44
C GLY A 17 -12.30 17.28 -10.56
N VAL A 18 -12.44 18.35 -9.79
CA VAL A 18 -11.44 19.42 -9.73
C VAL A 18 -10.12 18.90 -9.15
N VAL A 19 -10.17 18.02 -8.16
CA VAL A 19 -8.99 17.48 -7.47
C VAL A 19 -8.10 16.72 -8.44
N GLU A 20 -8.67 15.78 -9.20
CA GLU A 20 -7.93 14.98 -10.19
C GLU A 20 -7.37 15.87 -11.31
N ALA A 21 -8.13 16.86 -11.76
CA ALA A 21 -7.68 17.77 -12.79
C ALA A 21 -6.51 18.65 -12.31
N VAL A 22 -6.59 19.22 -11.11
CA VAL A 22 -5.50 20.02 -10.53
C VAL A 22 -4.27 19.15 -10.27
N ARG A 23 -4.46 17.90 -9.82
CA ARG A 23 -3.39 16.91 -9.66
C ARG A 23 -2.58 16.73 -10.94
N GLU A 24 -3.25 16.59 -12.10
CA GLU A 24 -2.56 16.44 -13.38
C GLU A 24 -1.76 17.69 -13.79
N LEU A 25 -2.30 18.89 -13.51
CA LEU A 25 -1.55 20.12 -13.77
C LEU A 25 -0.33 20.24 -12.85
N PHE A 26 -0.51 19.94 -11.55
CA PHE A 26 0.56 19.92 -10.55
C PHE A 26 1.65 18.94 -10.93
N GLN A 27 1.25 17.71 -11.30
CA GLN A 27 2.19 16.66 -11.71
C GLN A 27 3.06 17.10 -12.88
N ASN A 28 2.46 17.71 -13.90
CA ASN A 28 3.26 18.19 -15.02
C ASN A 28 4.28 19.25 -14.59
N ALA A 29 3.91 20.12 -13.65
CA ALA A 29 4.80 21.16 -13.15
C ALA A 29 5.94 20.59 -12.30
N ILE A 30 5.66 19.62 -11.42
CA ILE A 30 6.69 18.99 -10.57
C ILE A 30 7.61 18.06 -11.39
N ASP A 31 7.11 17.37 -12.40
CA ASP A 31 7.92 16.58 -13.32
C ASP A 31 8.96 17.45 -14.05
N GLU A 32 8.56 18.65 -14.49
CA GLU A 32 9.46 19.60 -15.14
C GLU A 32 10.55 20.13 -14.17
N GLU A 33 10.22 20.39 -12.90
CA GLU A 33 11.20 20.74 -11.88
C GLU A 33 12.12 19.56 -11.51
N THR A 34 11.59 18.34 -11.47
CA THR A 34 12.36 17.12 -11.21
C THR A 34 13.38 16.86 -12.31
N ARG A 35 13.00 17.10 -13.58
CA ARG A 35 13.89 16.96 -14.74
C ARG A 35 14.98 18.01 -14.75
N ASP A 36 14.66 19.24 -14.40
CA ASP A 36 15.56 20.37 -14.32
C ASP A 36 15.27 21.19 -13.06
N SER A 37 16.10 21.04 -12.05
CA SER A 37 15.95 21.72 -10.75
C SER A 37 15.98 23.24 -10.82
N SER A 38 16.46 23.82 -11.94
CA SER A 38 16.41 25.27 -12.20
C SER A 38 15.04 25.73 -12.69
N ASN A 39 14.22 24.81 -13.22
CA ASN A 39 12.88 25.06 -13.74
C ASN A 39 11.83 25.07 -12.62
N LYS A 40 12.02 25.93 -11.64
CA LYS A 40 11.21 26.01 -10.43
C LYS A 40 9.73 26.13 -10.73
N MET A 41 8.94 25.29 -10.03
CA MET A 41 7.49 25.31 -10.06
C MET A 41 6.95 26.49 -9.24
N LEU A 42 5.86 27.07 -9.73
CA LEU A 42 4.98 27.95 -8.98
C LEU A 42 3.67 27.21 -8.71
N PHE A 43 3.20 27.22 -7.47
CA PHE A 43 1.86 26.82 -7.09
C PHE A 43 1.33 27.79 -6.05
N CYS A 44 0.30 28.55 -6.40
CA CYS A 44 -0.23 29.62 -5.55
C CYS A 44 -1.76 29.66 -5.68
N TYR A 45 -2.43 29.79 -4.53
CA TYR A 45 -3.87 29.96 -4.47
C TYR A 45 -4.23 31.29 -3.80
N ASP A 46 -5.06 32.06 -4.46
CA ASP A 46 -5.66 33.27 -3.94
C ASP A 46 -7.12 32.96 -3.58
N GLU A 47 -7.41 32.89 -2.28
CA GLU A 47 -8.75 32.59 -1.78
C GLU A 47 -9.76 33.71 -2.10
N SER A 48 -9.32 34.97 -2.08
CA SER A 48 -10.20 36.13 -2.33
C SER A 48 -10.68 36.16 -3.79
N GLU A 49 -9.80 35.82 -4.73
CA GLU A 49 -10.09 35.73 -6.16
C GLU A 49 -10.57 34.35 -6.58
N LYS A 50 -10.53 33.35 -5.69
CA LYS A 50 -10.76 31.92 -5.97
C LYS A 50 -9.93 31.43 -7.17
N LYS A 51 -8.69 31.86 -7.22
CA LYS A 51 -7.78 31.66 -8.34
C LYS A 51 -6.61 30.78 -7.94
N LEU A 52 -6.38 29.73 -8.69
CA LEU A 52 -5.19 28.88 -8.61
C LEU A 52 -4.26 29.20 -9.78
N VAL A 53 -2.97 29.38 -9.49
CA VAL A 53 -1.91 29.58 -10.49
C VAL A 53 -0.89 28.48 -10.37
N ILE A 54 -0.63 27.78 -11.46
CA ILE A 54 0.39 26.72 -11.56
C ILE A 54 1.31 27.06 -12.73
N GLY A 55 2.61 26.87 -12.56
CA GLY A 55 3.52 27.12 -13.67
C GLY A 55 4.95 26.71 -13.40
N ASN A 56 5.83 26.98 -14.38
CA ASN A 56 7.26 26.70 -14.29
C ASN A 56 8.07 27.87 -14.87
N LYS A 57 9.30 27.99 -14.37
CA LYS A 57 10.20 29.08 -14.71
C LYS A 57 10.66 29.04 -16.18
N HIS A 58 10.95 27.85 -16.70
CA HIS A 58 11.58 27.65 -18.02
C HIS A 58 10.80 26.69 -18.93
N SER A 59 9.47 26.56 -18.73
CA SER A 59 8.63 25.68 -19.56
C SER A 59 7.92 26.46 -20.67
N GLU A 60 7.56 25.74 -21.72
CA GLU A 60 6.69 26.23 -22.79
C GLU A 60 5.76 25.14 -23.30
N LEU A 61 4.62 25.54 -23.91
CA LEU A 61 3.73 24.65 -24.62
C LEU A 61 3.85 24.86 -26.13
N ASP A 62 4.09 23.77 -26.86
CA ASP A 62 3.98 23.79 -28.32
C ASP A 62 2.59 23.36 -28.74
N ILE A 63 2.04 24.00 -29.78
CA ILE A 63 0.72 23.66 -30.39
C ILE A 63 0.68 22.17 -30.79
N LYS A 64 1.82 21.58 -31.17
CA LYS A 64 1.93 20.15 -31.48
C LYS A 64 1.52 19.25 -30.31
N THR A 65 1.68 19.72 -29.09
CA THR A 65 1.29 18.95 -27.88
C THR A 65 -0.22 18.84 -27.73
N LEU A 66 -1.04 19.63 -28.45
CA LEU A 66 -2.49 19.47 -28.50
C LEU A 66 -2.92 18.20 -29.25
N SER A 67 -2.05 17.62 -30.10
CA SER A 67 -2.30 16.31 -30.69
C SER A 67 -2.20 15.21 -29.64
N PHE A 68 -3.10 14.21 -29.72
CA PHE A 68 -3.04 13.05 -28.82
C PHE A 68 -1.89 12.11 -29.23
N GLY A 69 -1.25 11.50 -28.21
CA GLY A 69 -0.12 10.59 -28.41
C GLY A 69 1.22 11.28 -28.70
N THR A 70 1.27 12.61 -28.73
CA THR A 70 2.55 13.34 -28.79
C THR A 70 3.01 13.70 -27.39
N THR A 71 4.13 13.14 -26.97
CA THR A 71 4.84 13.55 -25.74
C THR A 71 6.18 14.15 -26.13
N THR A 72 6.61 15.17 -25.41
CA THR A 72 7.97 15.71 -25.47
C THR A 72 8.87 15.10 -24.39
N LYS A 73 8.30 14.24 -23.53
CA LYS A 73 9.00 13.57 -22.42
C LYS A 73 9.64 12.29 -22.94
N ASP A 74 10.94 12.14 -22.80
CA ASP A 74 11.64 10.88 -22.90
C ASP A 74 11.10 9.95 -21.78
N LYS A 75 11.15 8.64 -22.00
CA LYS A 75 10.71 7.62 -21.04
C LYS A 75 11.65 7.60 -19.82
N ASP A 76 11.48 8.52 -18.92
CA ASP A 76 12.16 8.52 -17.62
C ASP A 76 11.27 7.78 -16.60
N GLU A 77 11.78 6.68 -16.04
CA GLU A 77 11.06 5.82 -15.08
C GLU A 77 10.74 6.53 -13.76
N ASN A 78 11.40 7.65 -13.47
CA ASN A 78 11.16 8.45 -12.27
C ASN A 78 10.05 9.49 -12.43
N MET A 79 9.52 9.68 -13.65
CA MET A 79 8.43 10.61 -13.90
C MET A 79 7.07 9.94 -13.73
N ILE A 80 6.17 10.63 -13.06
CA ILE A 80 4.79 10.18 -12.85
C ILE A 80 4.00 10.26 -14.18
N GLY A 81 4.29 11.24 -15.03
CA GLY A 81 3.55 11.57 -16.26
C GLY A 81 4.17 11.03 -17.55
N ASN A 82 3.69 9.88 -18.05
CA ASN A 82 4.27 9.21 -19.22
C ASN A 82 3.57 9.47 -20.57
N HIS A 83 2.41 10.15 -20.63
CA HIS A 83 1.55 10.12 -21.81
C HIS A 83 1.34 11.47 -22.51
N GLY A 84 1.77 12.59 -21.94
CA GLY A 84 1.62 13.94 -22.54
C GLY A 84 0.18 14.40 -22.73
N GLU A 85 -0.80 13.72 -22.14
CA GLU A 85 -2.24 13.99 -22.30
C GLU A 85 -2.85 14.65 -21.06
N GLY A 86 -2.18 14.58 -19.88
CA GLY A 86 -2.72 14.97 -18.59
C GLY A 86 -3.31 16.40 -18.57
N TYR A 87 -2.58 17.41 -19.07
CA TYR A 87 -3.08 18.78 -19.04
C TYR A 87 -4.31 19.01 -19.95
N LYS A 88 -4.45 18.23 -21.03
CA LYS A 88 -5.61 18.29 -21.94
C LYS A 88 -6.85 17.73 -21.29
N ILE A 89 -6.68 16.59 -20.59
CA ILE A 89 -7.75 15.94 -19.82
C ILE A 89 -8.13 16.84 -18.63
N ALA A 90 -7.15 17.33 -17.89
CA ALA A 90 -7.36 18.26 -16.79
C ALA A 90 -8.16 19.51 -17.23
N THR A 91 -7.75 20.12 -18.33
CA THR A 91 -8.47 21.27 -18.93
C THR A 91 -9.91 20.91 -19.27
N THR A 92 -10.14 19.73 -19.87
CA THR A 92 -11.50 19.27 -20.23
C THR A 92 -12.39 19.14 -18.99
N VAL A 93 -11.85 18.51 -17.92
CA VAL A 93 -12.56 18.31 -16.66
C VAL A 93 -12.86 19.65 -15.98
N LEU A 94 -11.88 20.55 -15.89
CA LEU A 94 -12.07 21.88 -15.29
C LEU A 94 -13.16 22.69 -16.04
N LEU A 95 -13.13 22.68 -17.36
CA LEU A 95 -14.17 23.34 -18.17
C LEU A 95 -15.56 22.72 -17.96
N ARG A 96 -15.65 21.38 -17.84
CA ARG A 96 -16.90 20.68 -17.50
C ARG A 96 -17.41 21.04 -16.12
N LYS A 97 -16.51 21.32 -15.18
CA LYS A 97 -16.82 21.79 -13.80
C LYS A 97 -16.98 23.31 -13.72
N GLU A 98 -17.24 23.96 -14.87
CA GLU A 98 -17.49 25.40 -14.99
C GLU A 98 -16.35 26.31 -14.51
N LYS A 99 -15.11 25.77 -14.47
CA LYS A 99 -13.93 26.57 -14.17
C LYS A 99 -13.41 27.25 -15.42
N THR A 100 -12.80 28.43 -15.28
CA THR A 100 -12.11 29.09 -16.37
C THR A 100 -10.63 28.76 -16.32
N VAL A 101 -10.05 28.36 -17.45
CA VAL A 101 -8.64 28.03 -17.57
C VAL A 101 -7.98 28.93 -18.58
N VAL A 102 -6.84 29.52 -18.24
CA VAL A 102 -6.03 30.36 -19.15
C VAL A 102 -4.57 29.93 -19.06
N PHE A 103 -3.96 29.69 -20.20
CA PHE A 103 -2.52 29.42 -20.29
C PHE A 103 -1.81 30.66 -20.82
N TYR A 104 -0.81 31.12 -20.07
CA TYR A 104 0.09 32.19 -20.49
C TYR A 104 1.43 31.57 -20.86
N ASN A 105 1.71 31.50 -22.14
CA ASN A 105 2.91 30.93 -22.71
C ASN A 105 3.85 32.09 -23.15
N TYR A 106 4.58 32.62 -22.18
CA TYR A 106 5.35 33.85 -22.38
C TYR A 106 6.51 33.69 -23.37
N CYS A 107 7.18 32.53 -23.39
CA CYS A 107 8.25 32.27 -24.37
C CYS A 107 7.75 32.39 -25.81
N ARG A 108 6.52 31.95 -26.08
CA ARG A 108 5.92 31.99 -27.41
C ARG A 108 5.07 33.24 -27.66
N LYS A 109 4.94 34.09 -26.63
CA LYS A 109 4.05 35.26 -26.64
C LYS A 109 2.61 34.92 -27.02
N GLU A 110 2.10 33.81 -26.45
CA GLU A 110 0.79 33.26 -26.71
C GLU A 110 -0.07 33.21 -25.44
N ILE A 111 -1.38 33.48 -25.59
CA ILE A 111 -2.38 33.21 -24.56
C ILE A 111 -3.33 32.18 -25.15
N TRP A 112 -3.53 31.09 -24.41
CA TRP A 112 -4.44 30.01 -24.79
C TRP A 112 -5.67 30.03 -23.91
N ARG A 113 -6.86 30.16 -24.46
CA ARG A 113 -8.14 30.17 -23.75
C ARG A 113 -9.01 29.01 -24.22
N PRO A 114 -8.96 27.87 -23.55
CA PRO A 114 -9.79 26.72 -23.87
C PRO A 114 -11.25 26.99 -23.47
N ARG A 115 -12.19 26.42 -24.25
CA ARG A 115 -13.63 26.42 -23.98
C ARG A 115 -14.25 25.13 -24.50
N LEU A 116 -15.38 24.69 -23.92
CA LEU A 116 -16.20 23.64 -24.51
C LEU A 116 -17.03 24.20 -25.68
N VAL A 117 -16.90 23.60 -26.86
CA VAL A 117 -17.58 24.02 -28.08
C VAL A 117 -18.25 22.83 -28.75
N LYS A 118 -19.46 23.00 -29.26
CA LYS A 118 -20.11 21.99 -30.10
C LYS A 118 -19.34 21.85 -31.41
N SER A 119 -18.69 20.69 -31.61
CA SER A 119 -17.88 20.43 -32.78
C SER A 119 -18.76 20.01 -33.97
N ARG A 120 -18.66 20.73 -35.08
CA ARG A 120 -19.31 20.31 -36.34
C ARG A 120 -18.66 19.03 -36.90
N ARG A 121 -17.35 18.86 -36.67
CA ARG A 121 -16.58 17.68 -37.11
C ARG A 121 -17.06 16.38 -36.44
N TYR A 122 -17.53 16.48 -35.22
CA TYR A 122 -17.96 15.34 -34.39
C TYR A 122 -19.48 15.36 -34.12
N GLY A 123 -20.28 15.83 -35.09
CA GLY A 123 -21.74 15.72 -35.01
C GLY A 123 -22.40 16.49 -33.86
N GLY A 124 -21.79 17.57 -33.40
CA GLY A 124 -22.34 18.41 -32.32
C GLY A 124 -21.90 18.01 -30.91
N VAL A 125 -21.03 17.02 -30.78
CA VAL A 125 -20.42 16.67 -29.48
C VAL A 125 -19.67 17.86 -28.90
N LEU A 126 -19.78 18.10 -27.58
CA LEU A 126 -18.99 19.11 -26.89
C LEU A 126 -17.54 18.62 -26.74
N VAL A 127 -16.62 19.43 -27.26
CA VAL A 127 -15.18 19.16 -27.21
C VAL A 127 -14.40 20.36 -26.66
N PRO A 128 -13.31 20.16 -25.95
CA PRO A 128 -12.44 21.26 -25.57
C PRO A 128 -11.76 21.83 -26.82
N THR A 129 -11.83 23.15 -26.96
CA THR A 129 -11.29 23.88 -28.06
C THR A 129 -10.40 25.00 -27.55
N PHE A 130 -9.13 24.98 -27.94
CA PHE A 130 -8.16 26.00 -27.57
C PHE A 130 -8.18 27.16 -28.56
N PHE A 131 -8.43 28.34 -28.03
CA PHE A 131 -8.32 29.60 -28.77
C PHE A 131 -6.98 30.23 -28.44
N VAL A 132 -6.09 30.31 -29.42
CA VAL A 132 -4.72 30.79 -29.25
C VAL A 132 -4.57 32.15 -29.86
N GLU A 133 -4.15 33.13 -29.05
CA GLU A 133 -3.91 34.51 -29.43
C GLU A 133 -2.42 34.83 -29.25
N THR A 134 -1.82 35.55 -30.19
CA THR A 134 -0.48 36.12 -30.06
C THR A 134 -0.58 37.49 -29.43
N SER A 135 0.12 37.72 -28.32
CA SER A 135 0.16 39.01 -27.65
C SER A 135 1.50 39.69 -27.88
N ALA A 136 1.45 40.85 -28.54
CA ALA A 136 2.64 41.68 -28.73
C ALA A 136 2.98 42.56 -27.50
N ALA A 137 2.09 42.58 -26.48
CA ALA A 137 2.15 43.53 -25.36
C ALA A 137 3.11 43.17 -24.24
N TRP A 138 3.73 41.95 -24.26
CA TRP A 138 4.63 41.52 -23.20
C TRP A 138 6.03 42.05 -23.37
N LYS A 139 6.27 43.24 -22.86
CA LYS A 139 7.59 43.89 -22.91
C LYS A 139 8.57 43.28 -21.88
N ASN A 140 8.05 42.83 -20.72
CA ASN A 140 8.80 42.17 -19.65
C ASN A 140 8.07 40.89 -19.26
N PRO A 141 8.49 39.70 -19.70
CA PRO A 141 7.90 38.46 -19.26
C PRO A 141 8.12 38.28 -17.74
N PRO A 142 7.16 37.71 -17.02
CA PRO A 142 7.34 37.37 -15.61
C PRO A 142 8.46 36.35 -15.43
N GLU A 143 8.84 36.13 -14.18
CA GLU A 143 9.89 35.15 -13.83
C GLU A 143 9.57 33.74 -14.36
N HIS A 144 8.29 33.36 -14.38
CA HIS A 144 7.81 32.07 -14.88
C HIS A 144 7.34 32.19 -16.33
N SER A 145 7.91 31.36 -17.19
CA SER A 145 7.67 31.43 -18.64
C SER A 145 6.36 30.74 -19.07
N LEU A 146 5.84 29.82 -18.25
CA LEU A 146 4.54 29.18 -18.45
C LEU A 146 3.72 29.31 -17.17
N LEU A 147 2.54 29.91 -17.26
CA LEU A 147 1.56 29.96 -16.18
C LEU A 147 0.22 29.43 -16.65
N ILE A 148 -0.45 28.68 -15.81
CA ILE A 148 -1.81 28.16 -16.00
C ILE A 148 -2.64 28.75 -14.85
N GLU A 149 -3.57 29.63 -15.17
CA GLU A 149 -4.54 30.17 -14.22
C GLU A 149 -5.84 29.38 -14.31
N VAL A 150 -6.37 29.01 -13.16
CA VAL A 150 -7.67 28.35 -13.00
C VAL A 150 -8.54 29.20 -12.09
N ASP A 151 -9.54 29.85 -12.64
CA ASP A 151 -10.49 30.66 -11.87
C ASP A 151 -11.70 29.83 -11.40
N GLY A 152 -12.25 30.18 -10.25
CA GLY A 152 -13.44 29.58 -9.67
C GLY A 152 -13.16 28.38 -8.77
N ILE A 153 -11.92 28.16 -8.34
CA ILE A 153 -11.58 27.13 -7.33
C ILE A 153 -12.08 27.59 -5.97
N THR A 154 -12.98 26.83 -5.35
CA THR A 154 -13.46 27.17 -4.00
C THR A 154 -12.45 26.80 -2.91
N PRO A 155 -12.52 27.41 -1.71
CA PRO A 155 -11.65 27.03 -0.61
C PRO A 155 -11.74 25.54 -0.26
N GLU A 156 -12.94 24.95 -0.31
CA GLU A 156 -13.16 23.51 -0.04
C GLU A 156 -12.48 22.62 -1.10
N GLU A 157 -12.58 23.02 -2.37
CA GLU A 157 -11.88 22.33 -3.48
C GLU A 157 -10.36 22.43 -3.30
N TYR A 158 -9.86 23.60 -2.90
CA TYR A 158 -8.43 23.78 -2.65
C TYR A 158 -7.92 22.94 -1.47
N GLU A 159 -8.68 22.88 -0.36
CA GLU A 159 -8.34 22.00 0.76
C GLU A 159 -8.34 20.53 0.35
N ALA A 160 -9.26 20.10 -0.49
CA ALA A 160 -9.25 18.74 -1.06
C ALA A 160 -8.03 18.49 -1.95
N VAL A 161 -7.61 19.49 -2.75
CA VAL A 161 -6.36 19.43 -3.54
C VAL A 161 -5.15 19.28 -2.62
N LYS A 162 -5.05 20.06 -1.53
CA LYS A 162 -3.96 19.93 -0.55
C LYS A 162 -3.89 18.52 0.03
N LYS A 163 -5.03 17.98 0.47
CA LYS A 163 -5.10 16.61 1.01
C LYS A 163 -4.71 15.53 0.00
N SER A 164 -4.88 15.79 -1.28
CA SER A 164 -4.50 14.86 -2.36
C SER A 164 -3.04 14.97 -2.79
N ASN A 165 -2.23 15.80 -2.12
CA ASN A 165 -0.89 16.11 -2.57
C ASN A 165 0.04 16.33 -1.38
N LEU A 166 0.95 15.40 -1.12
CA LEU A 166 1.87 15.45 0.01
C LEU A 166 2.80 16.69 -0.05
N TYR A 167 3.15 17.18 -1.24
CA TYR A 167 3.96 18.38 -1.39
C TYR A 167 3.29 19.64 -0.82
N LEU A 168 1.97 19.63 -0.65
CA LEU A 168 1.18 20.76 -0.17
C LEU A 168 0.77 20.63 1.30
N GLN A 169 1.09 19.51 1.96
CA GLN A 169 0.65 19.23 3.34
C GLN A 169 1.62 19.74 4.41
N GLY A 170 2.76 20.30 4.02
CA GLY A 170 3.79 20.73 4.97
C GLY A 170 4.61 19.56 5.51
N ASP A 171 5.12 19.71 6.75
CA ASP A 171 5.89 18.64 7.39
C ASP A 171 4.96 17.55 7.92
N TYR A 172 5.22 16.30 7.55
CA TYR A 172 4.53 15.11 8.03
C TYR A 172 5.56 14.02 8.37
N GLN A 173 5.19 13.14 9.32
CA GLN A 173 6.07 12.05 9.73
C GLN A 173 6.08 10.95 8.69
N LYS A 174 7.28 10.56 8.26
CA LYS A 174 7.49 9.51 7.28
C LYS A 174 8.72 8.67 7.60
N ILE A 175 8.65 7.40 7.28
CA ILE A 175 9.81 6.50 7.25
C ILE A 175 10.22 6.34 5.79
N GLU A 176 11.44 6.75 5.47
CA GLU A 176 11.98 6.62 4.11
C GLU A 176 12.46 5.19 3.86
N THR A 177 12.08 4.62 2.74
CA THR A 177 12.46 3.27 2.32
C THR A 177 12.95 3.24 0.87
N MET A 178 13.54 2.12 0.46
CA MET A 178 13.94 1.92 -0.94
C MET A 178 12.77 2.10 -1.91
N TYR A 179 11.56 1.67 -1.52
CA TYR A 179 10.36 1.63 -2.38
C TYR A 179 9.51 2.89 -2.32
N GLY A 180 9.76 3.77 -1.35
CA GLY A 180 8.99 4.99 -1.11
C GLY A 180 8.98 5.38 0.36
N ASN A 181 7.90 6.03 0.81
CA ASN A 181 7.75 6.48 2.19
C ASN A 181 6.54 5.81 2.85
N ILE A 182 6.71 5.33 4.08
CA ILE A 182 5.60 4.97 4.96
C ILE A 182 5.14 6.25 5.65
N LEU A 183 3.84 6.49 5.67
CA LEU A 183 3.21 7.66 6.27
C LEU A 183 2.54 7.22 7.57
N GLU A 184 2.99 7.76 8.69
CA GLU A 184 2.60 7.25 10.01
C GLU A 184 1.39 7.97 10.61
N GLU A 185 1.05 9.18 10.12
CA GLU A 185 -0.10 9.90 10.65
C GLU A 185 -1.40 9.14 10.41
N PRO A 186 -2.31 9.15 11.41
CA PRO A 186 -3.59 8.43 11.32
C PRO A 186 -4.45 8.84 10.12
N GLU A 187 -4.33 10.07 9.65
CA GLU A 187 -5.03 10.62 8.49
C GLU A 187 -4.57 10.03 7.15
N HIS A 188 -3.36 9.46 7.12
CA HIS A 188 -2.83 8.78 5.94
C HIS A 188 -3.13 7.28 5.92
N LYS A 189 -3.63 6.72 7.02
CA LYS A 189 -3.94 5.29 7.10
C LYS A 189 -4.86 4.84 5.95
N GLY A 190 -4.44 3.79 5.24
CA GLY A 190 -5.17 3.26 4.08
C GLY A 190 -5.02 4.09 2.81
N ARG A 191 -4.35 5.25 2.86
CA ARG A 191 -4.18 6.12 1.68
C ARG A 191 -2.93 5.74 0.90
N ILE A 192 -3.09 5.69 -0.41
CA ILE A 192 -2.02 5.33 -1.34
C ILE A 192 -1.67 6.54 -2.18
N PHE A 193 -0.40 6.92 -2.11
CA PHE A 193 0.20 7.95 -2.94
C PHE A 193 1.25 7.32 -3.85
N VAL A 194 1.53 7.97 -4.97
CA VAL A 194 2.65 7.65 -5.87
C VAL A 194 3.36 8.95 -6.23
N GLY A 195 4.62 9.07 -5.83
CA GLY A 195 5.40 10.29 -6.00
C GLY A 195 4.73 11.50 -5.36
N GLY A 196 4.17 11.35 -4.16
CA GLY A 196 3.50 12.38 -3.41
C GLY A 196 2.07 12.70 -3.84
N LEU A 197 1.55 12.06 -4.89
CA LEU A 197 0.21 12.31 -5.40
C LEU A 197 -0.75 11.19 -5.01
N TYR A 198 -1.89 11.57 -4.41
CA TYR A 198 -2.94 10.64 -4.01
C TYR A 198 -3.53 9.90 -5.20
N ILE A 199 -3.65 8.58 -5.07
CA ILE A 199 -4.19 7.69 -6.09
C ILE A 199 -5.54 7.12 -5.66
N CYS A 200 -5.58 6.40 -4.52
CA CYS A 200 -6.78 5.75 -4.01
C CYS A 200 -6.64 5.40 -2.53
N GLU A 201 -7.69 4.81 -1.97
CA GLU A 201 -7.69 4.21 -0.64
C GLU A 201 -7.77 2.68 -0.74
N GLU A 202 -7.03 2.01 0.14
CA GLU A 202 -7.19 0.62 0.49
C GLU A 202 -7.40 0.54 2.02
N PRO A 203 -8.65 0.52 2.47
CA PRO A 203 -8.99 0.63 3.90
C PRO A 203 -8.41 -0.48 4.79
N ARG A 204 -7.96 -1.58 4.17
CA ARG A 204 -7.32 -2.70 4.89
C ARG A 204 -5.86 -2.44 5.23
N LEU A 205 -5.20 -1.48 4.56
CA LEU A 205 -3.86 -1.06 4.94
C LEU A 205 -3.92 -0.34 6.29
N ASP A 206 -3.07 -0.74 7.20
CA ASP A 206 -2.93 -0.13 8.53
C ASP A 206 -1.94 1.03 8.56
N ILE A 207 -1.27 1.29 7.44
CA ILE A 207 -0.34 2.39 7.19
C ILE A 207 -0.77 3.20 5.96
N GLY A 208 -0.29 4.43 5.84
CA GLY A 208 -0.28 5.18 4.59
C GLY A 208 0.99 4.87 3.80
N VAL A 209 0.94 4.93 2.47
CA VAL A 209 2.11 4.65 1.62
C VAL A 209 2.23 5.67 0.50
N ASP A 210 3.46 6.10 0.23
CA ASP A 210 3.82 6.91 -0.93
C ASP A 210 4.89 6.17 -1.74
N PHE A 211 4.48 5.44 -2.77
CA PHE A 211 5.37 4.66 -3.61
C PHE A 211 6.19 5.53 -4.56
N LYS A 212 7.44 5.16 -4.80
CA LYS A 212 8.19 5.73 -5.93
C LYS A 212 7.59 5.28 -7.26
N PRO A 213 7.47 6.17 -8.26
CA PRO A 213 6.82 5.86 -9.54
C PRO A 213 7.41 4.68 -10.31
N CYS A 214 8.71 4.38 -10.11
CA CYS A 214 9.39 3.26 -10.77
C CYS A 214 8.91 1.87 -10.31
N TYR A 215 8.33 1.75 -9.11
CA TYR A 215 7.87 0.46 -8.57
C TYR A 215 6.39 0.18 -8.83
N VAL A 216 5.56 1.23 -8.89
CA VAL A 216 4.11 1.08 -9.07
C VAL A 216 3.67 1.75 -10.35
N ARG A 217 3.23 0.95 -11.32
CA ARG A 217 2.72 1.44 -12.61
C ARG A 217 1.25 1.81 -12.47
N LEU A 218 0.94 3.04 -12.84
CA LEU A 218 -0.42 3.54 -12.93
C LEU A 218 -0.96 3.36 -14.34
N GLU A 219 -2.23 2.97 -14.46
CA GLU A 219 -2.94 2.99 -15.73
C GLU A 219 -3.21 4.44 -16.20
N ARG A 220 -3.78 4.59 -17.40
CA ARG A 220 -4.06 5.89 -18.03
C ARG A 220 -5.01 6.76 -17.21
N ASP A 221 -5.96 6.14 -16.54
CA ASP A 221 -6.93 6.75 -15.63
C ASP A 221 -6.40 6.93 -14.20
N ARG A 222 -5.11 6.62 -13.98
CA ARG A 222 -4.45 6.63 -12.66
C ARG A 222 -4.96 5.60 -11.68
N SER A 223 -5.72 4.60 -12.14
CA SER A 223 -6.04 3.44 -11.31
C SER A 223 -4.79 2.56 -11.09
N MET A 224 -4.71 1.90 -9.96
CA MET A 224 -3.62 0.95 -9.70
C MET A 224 -3.93 -0.37 -10.41
N VAL A 225 -2.95 -0.86 -11.15
CA VAL A 225 -3.10 -2.07 -11.98
C VAL A 225 -3.36 -3.32 -11.16
N ASN A 226 -2.86 -3.39 -9.90
CA ASN A 226 -2.91 -4.65 -9.16
C ASN A 226 -2.82 -4.45 -7.63
N SER A 227 -3.83 -4.92 -6.91
CA SER A 227 -3.83 -4.92 -5.44
C SER A 227 -2.74 -5.81 -4.83
N PHE A 228 -2.18 -6.76 -5.58
CA PHE A 228 -1.04 -7.56 -5.15
C PHE A 228 0.21 -6.68 -5.02
N ASP A 229 0.50 -5.82 -6.01
CA ASP A 229 1.68 -4.95 -5.99
C ASP A 229 1.66 -4.02 -4.78
N VAL A 230 0.48 -3.48 -4.42
CA VAL A 230 0.32 -2.64 -3.22
C VAL A 230 0.77 -3.38 -1.97
N ARG A 231 0.25 -4.58 -1.74
CA ARG A 231 0.57 -5.38 -0.55
C ARG A 231 2.02 -5.83 -0.53
N TRP A 232 2.51 -6.24 -1.69
CA TRP A 232 3.89 -6.68 -1.84
C TRP A 232 4.85 -5.55 -1.48
N TYR A 233 4.71 -4.38 -2.12
CA TYR A 233 5.59 -3.25 -1.85
C TYR A 233 5.37 -2.66 -0.46
N ALA A 234 4.15 -2.63 0.08
CA ALA A 234 3.91 -2.22 1.47
C ALA A 234 4.68 -3.13 2.45
N SER A 235 4.62 -4.46 2.27
CA SER A 235 5.40 -5.40 3.09
C SER A 235 6.91 -5.17 2.96
N LYS A 236 7.40 -4.90 1.74
CA LYS A 236 8.83 -4.61 1.50
C LYS A 236 9.28 -3.29 2.11
N MET A 237 8.40 -2.29 2.14
CA MET A 237 8.67 -1.03 2.85
C MET A 237 8.78 -1.25 4.36
N ILE A 238 7.90 -2.06 4.94
CA ILE A 238 7.94 -2.40 6.37
C ILE A 238 9.23 -3.16 6.72
N GLU A 239 9.66 -4.11 5.87
CA GLU A 239 10.94 -4.80 6.04
C GLU A 239 12.14 -3.85 5.96
N ASP A 240 12.15 -2.94 4.98
CA ASP A 240 13.25 -2.01 4.72
C ASP A 240 13.35 -0.90 5.78
N ALA A 241 12.23 -0.56 6.42
CA ALA A 241 12.17 0.43 7.51
C ALA A 241 13.00 0.01 8.73
N GLN A 242 13.20 -1.29 8.95
CA GLN A 242 13.93 -1.86 10.10
C GLN A 242 13.41 -1.36 11.45
N ASP A 243 12.14 -1.01 11.51
CA ASP A 243 11.45 -0.56 12.72
C ASP A 243 10.72 -1.74 13.37
N ALA A 244 11.17 -2.12 14.58
CA ALA A 244 10.66 -3.28 15.31
C ALA A 244 9.17 -3.12 15.69
N GLU A 245 8.76 -1.93 16.11
CA GLU A 245 7.38 -1.64 16.49
C GLU A 245 6.44 -1.72 15.28
N LEU A 246 6.87 -1.16 14.16
CA LEU A 246 6.13 -1.22 12.91
C LEU A 246 6.02 -2.66 12.39
N LEU A 247 7.12 -3.44 12.41
CA LEU A 247 7.13 -4.86 12.07
C LEU A 247 6.17 -5.66 12.95
N LYS A 248 6.26 -5.50 14.27
CA LYS A 248 5.41 -6.19 15.24
C LYS A 248 3.93 -5.89 15.04
N LYS A 249 3.60 -4.63 14.80
CA LYS A 249 2.22 -4.18 14.54
C LYS A 249 1.68 -4.72 13.22
N SER A 250 2.52 -4.78 12.19
CA SER A 250 2.09 -5.10 10.83
C SER A 250 2.12 -6.59 10.49
N ILE A 251 2.87 -7.42 11.23
CA ILE A 251 3.09 -8.85 10.89
C ILE A 251 1.80 -9.66 10.72
N ASP A 252 0.73 -9.30 11.42
CA ASP A 252 -0.58 -9.96 11.35
C ASP A 252 -1.61 -9.13 10.58
N SER A 253 -1.18 -8.07 9.90
CA SER A 253 -2.02 -7.15 9.15
C SER A 253 -2.02 -7.42 7.65
N TYR A 254 -2.91 -6.74 6.94
CA TYR A 254 -2.96 -6.77 5.49
C TYR A 254 -1.71 -6.14 4.84
N SER A 255 -1.12 -5.12 5.48
CA SER A 255 0.11 -4.46 5.01
C SER A 255 1.34 -5.37 5.14
N GLY A 256 1.38 -6.22 6.15
CA GLY A 256 2.50 -7.13 6.42
C GLY A 256 2.36 -8.53 5.84
N GLN A 257 1.36 -8.80 5.01
CA GLN A 257 1.03 -10.15 4.52
C GLN A 257 2.19 -10.87 3.81
N TYR A 258 3.12 -10.12 3.20
CA TYR A 258 4.27 -10.66 2.46
C TYR A 258 5.62 -10.38 3.15
N ILE A 259 5.61 -10.07 4.45
CA ILE A 259 6.83 -9.96 5.25
C ILE A 259 7.51 -11.35 5.29
N LEU A 260 8.81 -11.35 4.98
CA LEU A 260 9.63 -12.56 5.04
C LEU A 260 10.13 -12.79 6.46
N CYS A 261 10.04 -14.03 6.93
CA CYS A 261 10.48 -14.41 8.27
C CYS A 261 11.97 -14.09 8.51
N GLU A 262 12.79 -14.23 7.47
CA GLU A 262 14.23 -13.95 7.50
C GLU A 262 14.56 -12.46 7.70
N CYS A 263 13.61 -11.57 7.41
CA CYS A 263 13.76 -10.14 7.64
C CYS A 263 13.39 -9.70 9.05
N VAL A 264 12.82 -10.61 9.87
CA VAL A 264 12.44 -10.34 11.25
C VAL A 264 13.58 -10.73 12.19
N PRO A 265 14.13 -9.81 13.01
CA PRO A 265 15.18 -10.12 13.99
C PRO A 265 14.75 -11.19 14.99
N GLU A 266 15.70 -12.02 15.45
CA GLU A 266 15.40 -13.15 16.35
C GLU A 266 14.78 -12.71 17.67
N ASP A 267 15.25 -11.60 18.26
CA ASP A 267 14.67 -11.05 19.48
C ASP A 267 13.19 -10.66 19.27
N LEU A 268 12.86 -10.09 18.11
CA LEU A 268 11.49 -9.74 17.78
C LEU A 268 10.63 -10.96 17.49
N LYS A 269 11.18 -12.02 16.86
CA LYS A 269 10.47 -13.30 16.70
C LYS A 269 10.09 -13.88 18.05
N ASN A 270 11.03 -13.88 19.00
CA ASN A 270 10.81 -14.37 20.36
C ASN A 270 9.74 -13.56 21.09
N GLU A 271 9.77 -12.22 20.97
CA GLU A 271 8.77 -11.35 21.56
C GLU A 271 7.36 -11.59 20.98
N ILE A 272 7.24 -11.72 19.65
CA ILE A 272 5.97 -12.05 18.98
C ILE A 272 5.44 -13.42 19.42
N ALA A 273 6.32 -14.40 19.57
CA ALA A 273 5.96 -15.74 20.04
C ALA A 273 5.57 -15.75 21.51
N GLU A 274 6.27 -15.00 22.36
CA GLU A 274 5.93 -14.82 23.77
C GLU A 274 4.57 -14.16 23.95
N ASP A 275 4.30 -13.06 23.24
CA ASP A 275 2.99 -12.40 23.23
C ASP A 275 1.87 -13.37 22.81
N PHE A 276 2.12 -14.18 21.78
CA PHE A 276 1.16 -15.17 21.31
C PHE A 276 0.87 -16.25 22.39
N ILE A 277 1.90 -16.74 23.06
CA ILE A 277 1.73 -17.73 24.15
C ILE A 277 1.06 -17.10 25.37
N ASN A 278 1.40 -15.88 25.73
CA ASN A 278 0.80 -15.16 26.87
C ASN A 278 -0.70 -14.91 26.63
N GLU A 279 -1.09 -14.57 25.39
CA GLU A 279 -2.48 -14.29 25.05
C GLU A 279 -3.32 -15.58 24.93
N TYR A 280 -2.80 -16.61 24.28
CA TYR A 280 -3.58 -17.82 23.93
C TYR A 280 -3.26 -19.04 24.76
N GLY A 281 -2.16 -19.01 25.51
CA GLY A 281 -1.71 -20.09 26.40
C GLY A 281 -0.73 -21.05 25.73
N VAL A 282 0.00 -21.83 26.57
CA VAL A 282 1.09 -22.75 26.16
C VAL A 282 0.65 -23.87 25.18
N LYS A 283 -0.65 -24.15 25.07
CA LYS A 283 -1.19 -25.10 24.09
C LYS A 283 -1.60 -24.45 22.78
N ALA A 284 -1.42 -23.14 22.64
CA ALA A 284 -1.76 -22.44 21.41
C ALA A 284 -0.89 -22.92 20.24
N ALA A 285 -1.51 -23.00 19.05
CA ALA A 285 -0.82 -23.35 17.82
C ALA A 285 -1.27 -22.42 16.69
N PRO A 286 -0.36 -21.67 16.06
CA PRO A 286 -0.72 -20.76 14.98
C PRO A 286 -1.12 -21.54 13.72
N VAL A 287 -2.26 -21.18 13.10
CA VAL A 287 -2.79 -21.76 11.87
C VAL A 287 -3.25 -20.66 10.93
N THR A 288 -3.26 -20.95 9.63
CA THR A 288 -3.70 -19.99 8.60
C THR A 288 -5.07 -20.33 8.01
N ASP A 289 -5.51 -21.57 8.16
CA ASP A 289 -6.80 -22.02 7.65
C ASP A 289 -7.57 -22.93 8.65
N GLN A 290 -8.85 -23.16 8.33
CA GLN A 290 -9.72 -23.98 9.17
C GLN A 290 -9.45 -25.49 9.06
N LYS A 291 -8.78 -25.96 8.02
CA LYS A 291 -8.54 -27.40 7.82
C LYS A 291 -7.58 -27.97 8.86
N ASP A 292 -6.55 -27.19 9.17
CA ASP A 292 -5.55 -27.59 10.17
C ASP A 292 -6.09 -27.54 11.62
N MET A 293 -7.15 -26.75 11.85
CA MET A 293 -7.71 -26.57 13.19
C MET A 293 -8.25 -27.87 13.80
N GLU A 294 -8.96 -28.69 13.04
CA GLU A 294 -9.55 -29.94 13.55
C GLU A 294 -8.47 -30.97 13.92
N ALA A 295 -7.45 -31.08 13.08
CA ALA A 295 -6.33 -31.98 13.31
C ALA A 295 -5.55 -31.61 14.57
N LEU A 296 -5.32 -30.32 14.81
CA LEU A 296 -4.62 -29.82 15.98
C LEU A 296 -5.46 -29.93 17.27
N LYS A 297 -6.77 -29.67 17.19
CA LYS A 297 -7.70 -29.89 18.32
C LYS A 297 -7.69 -31.34 18.80
N LYS A 298 -7.74 -32.31 17.89
CA LYS A 298 -7.66 -33.75 18.20
C LYS A 298 -6.34 -34.12 18.92
N ARG A 299 -5.27 -33.38 18.68
CA ARG A 299 -3.96 -33.54 19.35
C ARG A 299 -3.83 -32.76 20.66
N GLY A 300 -4.92 -32.09 21.10
CA GLY A 300 -4.98 -31.36 22.36
C GLY A 300 -4.35 -29.96 22.30
N TYR A 301 -4.15 -29.42 21.10
CA TYR A 301 -3.73 -28.02 20.92
C TYR A 301 -4.94 -27.09 20.83
N LYS A 302 -4.70 -25.79 21.08
CA LYS A 302 -5.66 -24.70 20.86
C LYS A 302 -5.24 -23.95 19.58
N PRO A 303 -5.79 -24.27 18.40
CA PRO A 303 -5.43 -23.58 17.17
C PRO A 303 -5.97 -22.15 17.17
N VAL A 304 -5.12 -21.21 16.74
CA VAL A 304 -5.40 -19.78 16.63
C VAL A 304 -5.11 -19.34 15.20
N ILE A 305 -6.08 -18.70 14.53
CA ILE A 305 -5.91 -18.20 13.18
C ILE A 305 -5.06 -16.93 13.23
N VAL A 306 -3.98 -16.93 12.45
CA VAL A 306 -3.06 -15.81 12.27
C VAL A 306 -2.69 -15.67 10.78
N SER A 307 -2.03 -14.59 10.40
CA SER A 307 -1.47 -14.44 9.06
C SER A 307 -0.38 -15.49 8.77
N GLU A 308 -0.11 -15.75 7.49
CA GLU A 308 0.97 -16.66 7.08
C GLU A 308 2.34 -16.16 7.54
N ALA A 309 2.56 -14.83 7.50
CA ALA A 309 3.79 -14.20 7.97
C ALA A 309 3.98 -14.43 9.49
N LYS A 310 2.96 -14.11 10.28
CA LYS A 310 3.01 -14.30 11.75
C LYS A 310 3.20 -15.77 12.15
N LYS A 311 2.49 -16.69 11.45
CA LYS A 311 2.68 -18.14 11.68
C LYS A 311 4.13 -18.55 11.49
N LYS A 312 4.76 -18.14 10.38
CA LYS A 312 6.17 -18.47 10.10
C LYS A 312 7.10 -17.90 11.18
N VAL A 313 6.90 -16.65 11.55
CA VAL A 313 7.69 -15.98 12.60
C VAL A 313 7.58 -16.69 13.94
N ILE A 314 6.36 -17.05 14.38
CA ILE A 314 6.17 -17.79 15.63
C ILE A 314 6.84 -19.17 15.59
N LEU A 315 6.67 -19.90 14.48
CA LEU A 315 7.23 -21.25 14.33
C LEU A 315 8.75 -21.27 14.23
N ASP A 316 9.36 -20.21 13.76
CA ASP A 316 10.82 -20.04 13.59
C ASP A 316 11.50 -19.47 14.84
N SER A 317 10.73 -19.00 15.84
CA SER A 317 11.30 -18.45 17.08
C SER A 317 11.84 -19.54 18.00
N THR A 318 13.00 -19.31 18.60
CA THR A 318 13.60 -20.20 19.59
C THR A 318 12.73 -20.32 20.85
N TYR A 319 12.08 -19.24 21.28
CA TYR A 319 11.14 -19.24 22.40
C TYR A 319 10.00 -20.25 22.21
N PHE A 320 9.40 -20.31 21.03
CA PHE A 320 8.29 -21.21 20.75
C PHE A 320 8.72 -22.68 20.70
N GLU A 321 9.93 -22.96 20.22
CA GLU A 321 10.52 -24.30 20.27
C GLU A 321 10.76 -24.76 21.71
N ASP A 322 11.36 -23.92 22.55
CA ASP A 322 11.64 -24.21 23.96
C ASP A 322 10.36 -24.52 24.73
N VAL A 323 9.30 -23.70 24.57
CA VAL A 323 8.00 -23.94 25.21
C VAL A 323 7.38 -25.26 24.79
N LYS A 324 7.51 -25.64 23.50
CA LYS A 324 7.02 -26.95 23.03
C LYS A 324 7.80 -28.13 23.61
N GLU A 325 9.11 -28.03 23.69
CA GLU A 325 9.94 -29.06 24.26
C GLU A 325 9.69 -29.23 25.77
N GLU A 326 9.53 -28.14 26.49
CA GLU A 326 9.21 -28.15 27.90
C GLU A 326 7.86 -28.79 28.21
N ASN A 327 6.83 -28.41 27.42
CA ASN A 327 5.51 -29.04 27.47
C ASN A 327 5.55 -30.55 27.15
N LYS A 328 6.41 -30.98 26.23
CA LYS A 328 6.61 -32.40 25.92
C LYS A 328 7.24 -33.15 27.09
N LYS A 329 8.28 -32.57 27.72
CA LYS A 329 8.94 -33.14 28.91
C LYS A 329 7.97 -33.23 30.10
N ILE A 330 7.14 -32.20 30.33
CA ILE A 330 6.10 -32.19 31.37
C ILE A 330 5.08 -33.32 31.11
N LYS A 331 4.58 -33.47 29.89
CA LYS A 331 3.65 -34.53 29.50
C LYS A 331 4.31 -35.93 29.68
N GLU A 332 5.56 -36.06 29.31
CA GLU A 332 6.30 -37.31 29.49
C GLU A 332 6.52 -37.64 30.97
N SER A 333 6.75 -36.64 31.81
CA SER A 333 6.89 -36.81 33.25
C SER A 333 5.56 -37.10 33.98
N GLN A 334 4.44 -36.71 33.38
CA GLN A 334 3.09 -36.97 33.90
C GLN A 334 2.50 -38.32 33.46
N LYS A 335 3.16 -39.03 32.53
CA LYS A 335 2.73 -40.37 32.14
C LYS A 335 2.93 -41.33 33.30
N SER A 336 1.91 -42.17 33.52
CA SER A 336 1.99 -43.25 34.51
C SER A 336 3.12 -44.25 34.15
N LEU A 337 3.49 -45.05 35.09
CA LEU A 337 4.52 -46.06 34.85
C LEU A 337 4.04 -47.07 33.81
N SER A 338 2.75 -47.44 33.86
CA SER A 338 2.09 -48.33 32.90
C SER A 338 2.10 -47.73 31.47
N GLU A 339 1.77 -46.46 31.30
CA GLU A 339 1.83 -45.78 29.99
C GLU A 339 3.26 -45.70 29.43
N ARG A 340 4.25 -45.44 30.30
CA ARG A 340 5.67 -45.43 29.90
C ARG A 340 6.16 -46.80 29.47
N PHE A 341 5.73 -47.83 30.22
CA PHE A 341 6.08 -49.19 29.91
C PHE A 341 5.41 -49.68 28.65
N TYR A 342 4.15 -49.34 28.40
CA TYR A 342 3.45 -49.62 27.14
C TYR A 342 4.20 -49.07 25.93
N ILE A 343 4.62 -47.81 25.96
CA ILE A 343 5.39 -47.18 24.87
C ILE A 343 6.75 -47.87 24.67
N PHE A 344 7.35 -48.39 25.74
CA PHE A 344 8.58 -49.15 25.65
C PHE A 344 8.35 -50.50 24.95
N VAL A 345 7.31 -51.21 25.34
CA VAL A 345 6.95 -52.51 24.73
C VAL A 345 6.67 -52.37 23.22
N GLU A 346 5.88 -51.38 22.80
CA GLU A 346 5.64 -51.09 21.37
C GLU A 346 6.96 -50.88 20.59
N LYS A 347 7.94 -50.22 21.16
CA LYS A 347 9.24 -49.99 20.49
C LYS A 347 10.08 -51.26 20.29
N ILE A 348 9.93 -52.26 21.14
CA ILE A 348 10.73 -53.47 21.09
C ILE A 348 9.95 -54.65 20.56
N GLU A 349 8.62 -54.57 20.37
CA GLU A 349 7.70 -55.64 19.94
C GLU A 349 8.22 -56.38 18.72
N THR A 350 8.74 -55.68 17.71
CA THR A 350 9.30 -56.26 16.49
C THR A 350 10.56 -57.11 16.68
N LYS A 351 11.14 -57.06 17.90
CA LYS A 351 12.36 -57.78 18.28
C LYS A 351 12.11 -58.96 19.20
N LEU A 352 10.84 -59.18 19.59
CA LEU A 352 10.41 -60.17 20.55
C LEU A 352 9.68 -61.31 19.82
N ASN A 353 9.65 -62.50 20.47
CA ASN A 353 8.80 -63.57 20.00
C ASN A 353 7.39 -63.47 20.59
N GLU A 354 6.44 -64.28 20.12
CA GLU A 354 5.04 -64.22 20.55
C GLU A 354 4.82 -64.47 22.02
N ASP A 355 5.56 -65.40 22.62
CA ASP A 355 5.44 -65.73 24.04
C ASP A 355 5.96 -64.57 24.92
N GLU A 356 7.06 -63.92 24.53
CA GLU A 356 7.63 -62.73 25.21
C GLU A 356 6.70 -61.53 25.14
N ILE A 357 6.00 -61.35 24.01
CA ILE A 357 5.02 -60.29 23.82
C ILE A 357 3.84 -60.50 24.77
N ILE A 358 3.30 -61.70 24.84
CA ILE A 358 2.17 -62.05 25.73
C ILE A 358 2.54 -61.82 27.19
N GLU A 359 3.73 -62.22 27.60
CA GLU A 359 4.23 -62.06 28.97
C GLU A 359 4.38 -60.56 29.32
N LEU A 360 4.93 -59.76 28.42
CA LEU A 360 5.08 -58.30 28.63
C LEU A 360 3.75 -57.57 28.71
N TYR A 361 2.76 -57.90 27.87
CA TYR A 361 1.42 -57.32 27.98
C TYR A 361 0.71 -57.78 29.28
N GLY A 362 0.94 -58.99 29.77
CA GLY A 362 0.47 -59.45 31.06
C GLY A 362 1.00 -58.60 32.23
N PHE A 363 2.30 -58.32 32.22
CA PHE A 363 2.88 -57.38 33.22
C PHE A 363 2.33 -55.96 33.09
N LEU A 364 2.01 -55.51 31.89
CA LEU A 364 1.40 -54.19 31.65
C LEU A 364 0.01 -54.11 32.30
N ASP A 365 -0.81 -55.14 32.13
CA ASP A 365 -2.14 -55.22 32.72
C ASP A 365 -2.07 -55.21 34.27
N GLU A 366 -1.16 -56.01 34.84
CA GLU A 366 -0.93 -56.02 36.30
C GLU A 366 -0.49 -54.64 36.84
N LEU A 367 0.39 -53.96 36.10
CA LEU A 367 0.88 -52.62 36.46
C LEU A 367 -0.22 -51.57 36.40
N SER A 368 -1.10 -51.62 35.37
CA SER A 368 -2.25 -50.75 35.22
C SER A 368 -3.24 -50.95 36.38
N ASP A 369 -3.55 -52.17 36.73
CA ASP A 369 -4.45 -52.52 37.83
C ASP A 369 -3.92 -52.04 39.22
N GLU A 370 -2.62 -52.12 39.43
CA GLU A 370 -1.99 -51.58 40.65
C GLU A 370 -2.05 -50.05 40.72
N GLU A 371 -1.84 -49.36 39.59
CA GLU A 371 -1.95 -47.89 39.52
C GLU A 371 -3.39 -47.41 39.73
N GLU A 372 -4.40 -48.08 39.17
CA GLU A 372 -5.81 -47.78 39.40
C GLU A 372 -6.18 -47.95 40.88
N LYS A 373 -5.78 -49.04 41.55
CA LYS A 373 -6.01 -49.26 42.97
C LYS A 373 -5.35 -48.21 43.87
N LYS A 374 -4.16 -47.73 43.49
CA LYS A 374 -3.49 -46.63 44.22
C LYS A 374 -4.21 -45.29 44.04
N ASN A 375 -4.72 -45.01 42.87
CA ASN A 375 -5.44 -43.78 42.57
C ASN A 375 -6.84 -43.77 43.22
N GLU A 376 -7.53 -44.89 43.29
CA GLU A 376 -8.80 -45.03 44.02
C GLU A 376 -8.59 -44.85 45.54
N GLY A 377 -7.48 -45.39 46.09
CA GLY A 377 -7.15 -45.21 47.51
C GLY A 377 -6.75 -43.76 47.87
N ALA A 378 -6.17 -43.00 46.96
CA ALA A 378 -5.82 -41.60 47.16
C ALA A 378 -7.02 -40.62 47.09
N ASN A 379 -8.11 -41.02 46.46
CA ASN A 379 -9.37 -40.22 46.40
C ASN A 379 -10.31 -40.46 47.58
N LEU A 380 -9.94 -41.32 48.54
CA LEU A 380 -10.74 -41.65 49.72
C LEU A 380 -10.17 -41.03 51.02
N LEU A 381 -9.11 -40.23 50.96
CA LEU A 381 -8.56 -39.43 52.04
C LEU A 381 -8.66 -37.94 51.73
#